data_66c0e0621b6b94fe6978948071e50daf
#
_entry.id   66c0e0621b6b94fe6978948071e50daf
#
_cell.length_a   1.000
_cell.length_b   1.000
_cell.length_c   1.000
_cell.angle_alpha   90.00
_cell.angle_beta   90.00
_cell.angle_gamma   90.00
#
_symmetry.space_group_name_H-M   'P 1'
#
loop_
_entity.id
_entity.type
_entity.pdbx_description
1 polymer ?
#
loop_
_entity_poly.entity_id
_entity_poly.type
_entity_poly.pdbx_seq_one_letter_code
_entity_poly.pdbx_strand_id
1 'polypeptide(L)'
;MSEEVAVDSMEYDVVVVGGGPAGLSTAIKLKQLAAENNSELSVCLIEKGSEIGAHILSGNCFEPTALDELIPDWKEKGAPLNTPAKKDIVKFFLTEKLSFGIPFASFFAPNFNNHGNYVMSLANFCRWLATQAENLGVEIFLASQHQKLFTKTIQ
;
A
#
# COMPACT_ATOMS: atom_id res chain seq x y z
N MET A 1 12.38 17.66 -41.21
CA MET A 1 12.90 18.28 -39.98
C MET A 1 12.13 17.61 -38.86
N SER A 2 12.79 16.66 -38.17
CA SER A 2 12.23 16.05 -36.96
C SER A 2 12.41 17.06 -35.82
N GLU A 3 11.33 17.56 -35.28
CA GLU A 3 11.40 18.32 -34.02
C GLU A 3 11.96 17.38 -32.94
N GLU A 4 13.15 17.67 -32.44
CA GLU A 4 13.68 17.09 -31.22
C GLU A 4 12.78 17.55 -30.10
N VAL A 5 11.90 16.65 -29.63
CA VAL A 5 11.12 16.88 -28.42
C VAL A 5 12.13 16.92 -27.28
N ALA A 6 12.30 18.09 -26.68
CA ALA A 6 13.09 18.24 -25.47
C ALA A 6 12.51 17.28 -24.40
N VAL A 7 13.33 16.34 -23.96
CA VAL A 7 12.97 15.38 -22.90
C VAL A 7 13.43 16.00 -21.59
N ASP A 8 12.49 16.43 -20.77
CA ASP A 8 12.79 16.78 -19.38
C ASP A 8 13.24 15.52 -18.65
N SER A 9 14.46 15.55 -18.12
CA SER A 9 15.02 14.46 -17.32
C SER A 9 15.16 14.94 -15.87
N MET A 10 14.71 14.11 -14.94
CA MET A 10 14.89 14.31 -13.51
C MET A 10 15.77 13.19 -12.96
N GLU A 11 16.66 13.52 -12.05
CA GLU A 11 17.59 12.57 -11.44
C GLU A 11 17.15 12.31 -9.99
N TYR A 12 17.09 11.04 -9.60
CA TYR A 12 16.79 10.60 -8.25
C TYR A 12 17.78 9.52 -7.83
N ASP A 13 18.10 9.48 -6.55
CA ASP A 13 18.93 8.42 -5.99
C ASP A 13 18.22 7.07 -6.02
N VAL A 14 16.89 7.08 -5.80
CA VAL A 14 16.05 5.87 -5.83
C VAL A 14 14.75 6.12 -6.57
N VAL A 15 14.44 5.21 -7.48
CA VAL A 15 13.14 5.15 -8.18
C VAL A 15 12.40 3.89 -7.75
N VAL A 16 11.23 4.06 -7.13
CA VAL A 16 10.33 2.97 -6.75
C VAL A 16 9.22 2.84 -7.79
N VAL A 17 9.03 1.66 -8.34
CA VAL A 17 8.01 1.40 -9.36
C VAL A 17 6.83 0.65 -8.76
N GLY A 18 5.67 1.30 -8.74
CA GLY A 18 4.40 0.80 -8.25
C GLY A 18 3.95 1.41 -6.93
N GLY A 19 2.78 2.07 -6.94
CA GLY A 19 2.14 2.73 -5.80
C GLY A 19 1.25 1.80 -4.95
N GLY A 20 1.57 0.52 -4.89
CA GLY A 20 0.94 -0.45 -3.99
C GLY A 20 1.56 -0.42 -2.58
N PRO A 21 1.05 -1.27 -1.65
CA PRO A 21 1.55 -1.32 -0.27
C PRO A 21 3.06 -1.51 -0.17
N ALA A 22 3.62 -2.40 -0.99
CA ALA A 22 5.06 -2.71 -0.97
C ALA A 22 5.92 -1.50 -1.40
N GLY A 23 5.57 -0.86 -2.53
CA GLY A 23 6.31 0.31 -3.02
C GLY A 23 6.23 1.49 -2.08
N LEU A 24 5.02 1.79 -1.58
CA LEU A 24 4.82 2.89 -0.63
C LEU A 24 5.56 2.64 0.69
N SER A 25 5.49 1.42 1.23
CA SER A 25 6.23 1.05 2.44
C SER A 25 7.75 1.15 2.25
N THR A 26 8.24 0.74 1.07
CA THR A 26 9.65 0.87 0.71
C THR A 26 10.08 2.33 0.67
N ALA A 27 9.34 3.19 -0.01
CA ALA A 27 9.64 4.61 -0.12
C ALA A 27 9.63 5.30 1.26
N ILE A 28 8.63 5.01 2.10
CA ILE A 28 8.55 5.52 3.47
C ILE A 28 9.78 5.09 4.28
N LYS A 29 10.11 3.77 4.25
CA LYS A 29 11.22 3.25 5.04
C LYS A 29 12.57 3.81 4.59
N LEU A 30 12.78 3.99 3.30
CA LEU A 30 13.99 4.65 2.77
C LEU A 30 14.16 6.06 3.32
N LYS A 31 13.11 6.86 3.31
CA LYS A 31 13.15 8.23 3.85
C LYS A 31 13.36 8.26 5.37
N GLN A 32 12.75 7.32 6.11
CA GLN A 32 12.99 7.17 7.55
C GLN A 32 14.45 6.85 7.83
N LEU A 33 15.02 5.84 7.14
CA LEU A 33 16.42 5.46 7.31
C LEU A 33 17.39 6.56 6.91
N ALA A 34 17.09 7.32 5.86
CA ALA A 34 17.87 8.47 5.46
C ALA A 34 17.91 9.53 6.59
N ALA A 35 16.73 9.84 7.18
CA ALA A 35 16.64 10.76 8.29
C ALA A 35 17.39 10.28 9.55
N GLU A 36 17.26 8.98 9.90
CA GLU A 36 17.99 8.35 11.02
C GLU A 36 19.51 8.43 10.85
N ASN A 37 20.00 8.36 9.62
CA ASN A 37 21.44 8.43 9.30
C ASN A 37 21.93 9.86 8.95
N ASN A 38 21.09 10.88 9.10
CA ASN A 38 21.39 12.26 8.71
C ASN A 38 21.89 12.36 7.26
N SER A 39 21.33 11.57 6.36
CA SER A 39 21.65 11.57 4.94
C SER A 39 20.49 12.16 4.13
N GLU A 40 20.80 12.88 3.08
CA GLU A 40 19.82 13.29 2.07
C GLU A 40 19.68 12.17 1.05
N LEU A 41 18.43 11.78 0.77
CA LEU A 41 18.09 10.77 -0.23
C LEU A 41 16.88 11.25 -1.02
N SER A 42 17.07 11.47 -2.32
CA SER A 42 15.98 11.78 -3.23
C SER A 42 15.28 10.48 -3.66
N VAL A 43 13.98 10.38 -3.38
CA VAL A 43 13.18 9.19 -3.70
C VAL A 43 11.97 9.62 -4.50
N CYS A 44 11.77 9.00 -5.67
CA CYS A 44 10.52 9.10 -6.38
C CYS A 44 9.82 7.75 -6.49
N LEU A 45 8.50 7.81 -6.59
CA LEU A 45 7.64 6.65 -6.80
C LEU A 45 6.82 6.86 -8.08
N ILE A 46 6.85 5.87 -8.97
CA ILE A 46 6.14 5.89 -10.24
C ILE A 46 4.98 4.90 -10.20
N GLU A 47 3.76 5.38 -10.47
CA GLU A 47 2.56 4.55 -10.53
C GLU A 47 1.91 4.65 -11.93
N LYS A 48 1.59 3.48 -12.53
CA LYS A 48 0.94 3.40 -13.84
C LYS A 48 -0.53 3.82 -13.84
N GLY A 49 -1.17 3.80 -12.68
CA GLY A 49 -2.56 4.20 -12.52
C GLY A 49 -2.75 5.71 -12.63
N SER A 50 -3.99 6.12 -12.84
CA SER A 50 -4.38 7.54 -12.82
C SER A 50 -4.35 8.14 -11.42
N GLU A 51 -4.40 7.29 -10.40
CA GLU A 51 -4.27 7.63 -9.00
C GLU A 51 -3.75 6.43 -8.21
N ILE A 52 -3.22 6.66 -7.02
CA ILE A 52 -2.84 5.58 -6.12
C ILE A 52 -4.07 4.75 -5.75
N GLY A 53 -3.95 3.44 -5.87
CA GLY A 53 -5.04 2.51 -5.54
C GLY A 53 -6.06 2.26 -6.65
N ALA A 54 -5.95 2.89 -7.83
CA ALA A 54 -6.89 2.73 -8.94
C ALA A 54 -7.06 1.27 -9.42
N HIS A 55 -5.98 0.48 -9.37
CA HIS A 55 -5.97 -0.91 -9.81
C HIS A 55 -6.00 -1.93 -8.66
N ILE A 56 -6.23 -1.48 -7.44
CA ILE A 56 -6.24 -2.34 -6.26
C ILE A 56 -7.67 -2.85 -6.02
N LEU A 57 -7.81 -4.17 -5.92
CA LEU A 57 -9.07 -4.78 -5.47
C LEU A 57 -9.32 -4.41 -4.01
N SER A 58 -10.57 -4.03 -3.72
CA SER A 58 -11.01 -3.66 -2.37
C SER A 58 -11.49 -4.88 -1.60
N GLY A 59 -11.49 -4.76 -0.26
CA GLY A 59 -11.92 -5.79 0.68
C GLY A 59 -10.76 -6.68 1.11
N ASN A 60 -10.06 -6.25 2.14
CA ASN A 60 -8.95 -6.97 2.75
C ASN A 60 -9.19 -7.12 4.25
N CYS A 61 -8.75 -8.26 4.81
CA CYS A 61 -8.54 -8.43 6.24
C CYS A 61 -7.06 -8.22 6.50
N PHE A 62 -6.75 -7.12 7.17
CA PHE A 62 -5.40 -6.60 7.31
C PHE A 62 -4.88 -6.84 8.73
N GLU A 63 -3.71 -7.44 8.82
CA GLU A 63 -2.95 -7.60 10.06
C GLU A 63 -2.04 -6.37 10.25
N PRO A 64 -2.16 -5.61 11.37
CA PRO A 64 -1.48 -4.35 11.52
C PRO A 64 0.00 -4.43 11.90
N THR A 65 0.55 -5.60 12.19
CA THR A 65 1.91 -5.79 12.70
C THR A 65 2.97 -5.03 11.89
N ALA A 66 2.95 -5.20 10.56
CA ALA A 66 3.90 -4.49 9.69
C ALA A 66 3.68 -2.96 9.67
N LEU A 67 2.44 -2.52 9.89
CA LEU A 67 2.13 -1.09 9.99
C LEU A 67 2.59 -0.51 11.34
N ASP A 68 2.43 -1.28 12.43
CA ASP A 68 2.94 -0.90 13.75
C ASP A 68 4.46 -0.69 13.74
N GLU A 69 5.18 -1.50 12.94
CA GLU A 69 6.63 -1.35 12.75
C GLU A 69 7.00 -0.16 11.87
N LEU A 70 6.24 0.08 10.79
CA LEU A 70 6.55 1.13 9.83
C LEU A 70 6.15 2.53 10.31
N ILE A 71 4.93 2.65 10.88
CA ILE A 71 4.33 3.91 11.35
C ILE A 71 3.64 3.63 12.68
N PRO A 72 4.35 3.60 13.81
CA PRO A 72 3.77 3.24 15.13
C PRO A 72 2.59 4.12 15.56
N ASP A 73 2.56 5.36 15.12
CA ASP A 73 1.54 6.37 15.40
C ASP A 73 0.44 6.44 14.31
N TRP A 74 0.22 5.33 13.58
CA TRP A 74 -0.75 5.29 12.48
C TRP A 74 -2.19 5.62 12.89
N LYS A 75 -2.57 5.34 14.15
CA LYS A 75 -3.91 5.66 14.69
C LYS A 75 -4.11 7.16 14.80
N GLU A 76 -3.13 7.85 15.36
CA GLU A 76 -3.10 9.31 15.51
C GLU A 76 -3.03 10.00 14.15
N LYS A 77 -2.35 9.39 13.19
CA LYS A 77 -2.26 9.83 11.80
C LYS A 77 -3.49 9.49 10.95
N GLY A 78 -4.53 8.91 11.55
CA GLY A 78 -5.80 8.66 10.89
C GLY A 78 -5.77 7.61 9.79
N ALA A 79 -5.00 6.53 9.97
CA ALA A 79 -5.06 5.40 9.04
C ALA A 79 -6.48 4.85 8.90
N PRO A 80 -6.93 4.48 7.69
CA PRO A 80 -8.33 4.10 7.45
C PRO A 80 -8.65 2.66 7.91
N LEU A 81 -8.24 2.28 9.12
CA LEU A 81 -8.45 1.00 9.78
C LEU A 81 -9.54 1.12 10.87
N ASN A 82 -10.79 1.35 10.43
CA ASN A 82 -11.88 1.70 11.33
C ASN A 82 -12.77 0.49 11.73
N THR A 83 -12.58 -0.68 11.11
CA THR A 83 -13.44 -1.85 11.30
C THR A 83 -12.62 -3.04 11.81
N PRO A 84 -12.45 -3.18 13.13
CA PRO A 84 -11.75 -4.33 13.71
C PRO A 84 -12.55 -5.63 13.50
N ALA A 85 -11.86 -6.71 13.15
CA ALA A 85 -12.44 -8.04 13.09
C ALA A 85 -12.69 -8.56 14.51
N LYS A 86 -13.97 -8.61 14.92
CA LYS A 86 -14.36 -8.99 16.29
C LYS A 86 -14.74 -10.46 16.42
N LYS A 87 -15.07 -11.13 15.31
CA LYS A 87 -15.56 -12.50 15.32
C LYS A 87 -15.33 -13.19 13.99
N ASP A 88 -14.80 -14.41 14.07
CA ASP A 88 -14.70 -15.31 12.94
C ASP A 88 -15.81 -16.36 13.00
N ILE A 89 -16.42 -16.63 11.86
CA ILE A 89 -17.46 -17.66 11.72
C ILE A 89 -17.05 -18.57 10.56
N VAL A 90 -16.75 -19.81 10.86
CA VAL A 90 -16.48 -20.84 9.86
C VAL A 90 -17.71 -21.71 9.71
N LYS A 91 -18.24 -21.82 8.48
CA LYS A 91 -19.40 -22.67 8.16
C LYS A 91 -19.01 -23.69 7.12
N PHE A 92 -19.46 -24.91 7.33
CA PHE A 92 -19.39 -25.97 6.35
C PHE A 92 -20.76 -26.17 5.68
N PHE A 93 -20.80 -26.13 4.36
CA PHE A 93 -22.02 -26.32 3.57
C PHE A 93 -22.09 -27.74 3.05
N LEU A 94 -23.09 -28.49 3.46
CA LEU A 94 -23.38 -29.82 2.94
C LEU A 94 -24.19 -29.74 1.64
N THR A 95 -25.09 -28.77 1.56
CA THR A 95 -25.92 -28.45 0.39
C THR A 95 -26.12 -26.94 0.32
N GLU A 96 -26.78 -26.46 -0.75
CA GLU A 96 -27.12 -25.02 -0.90
C GLU A 96 -27.97 -24.47 0.27
N LYS A 97 -28.70 -25.32 0.97
CA LYS A 97 -29.63 -24.94 2.04
C LYS A 97 -29.21 -25.40 3.43
N LEU A 98 -28.26 -26.31 3.53
CA LEU A 98 -27.84 -26.91 4.79
C LEU A 98 -26.38 -26.57 5.09
N SER A 99 -26.17 -25.79 6.15
CA SER A 99 -24.83 -25.49 6.66
C SER A 99 -24.78 -25.65 8.17
N PHE A 100 -23.63 -26.01 8.71
CA PHE A 100 -23.34 -26.00 10.13
C PHE A 100 -22.08 -25.21 10.43
N GLY A 101 -22.06 -24.54 11.58
CA GLY A 101 -20.90 -23.82 12.07
C GLY A 101 -19.91 -24.79 12.72
N ILE A 102 -18.62 -24.56 12.48
CA ILE A 102 -17.55 -25.30 13.15
C ILE A 102 -17.17 -24.50 14.40
N PRO A 103 -17.58 -24.93 15.62
CA PRO A 103 -17.16 -24.25 16.82
C PRO A 103 -15.65 -24.43 17.01
N PHE A 104 -15.00 -23.40 17.54
CA PHE A 104 -13.54 -23.41 17.82
C PHE A 104 -12.65 -23.66 16.60
N ALA A 105 -13.11 -23.33 15.39
CA ALA A 105 -12.31 -23.52 14.17
C ALA A 105 -10.95 -22.81 14.26
N SER A 106 -10.87 -21.64 14.86
CA SER A 106 -9.64 -20.88 15.09
C SER A 106 -8.66 -21.59 16.04
N PHE A 107 -9.12 -22.48 16.92
CA PHE A 107 -8.26 -23.26 17.80
C PHE A 107 -7.52 -24.37 17.04
N PHE A 108 -8.22 -25.02 16.08
CA PHE A 108 -7.64 -26.09 15.26
C PHE A 108 -6.90 -25.58 14.02
N ALA A 109 -7.21 -24.36 13.58
CA ALA A 109 -6.61 -23.71 12.43
C ALA A 109 -6.35 -22.24 12.75
N PRO A 110 -5.17 -21.91 13.32
CA PRO A 110 -4.82 -20.52 13.72
C PRO A 110 -4.94 -19.51 12.60
N ASN A 111 -4.77 -19.95 11.35
CA ASN A 111 -4.90 -19.09 10.16
C ASN A 111 -6.34 -18.57 9.93
N PHE A 112 -7.33 -19.10 10.62
CA PHE A 112 -8.72 -18.59 10.61
C PHE A 112 -8.99 -17.61 11.76
N ASN A 113 -7.98 -17.27 12.55
CA ASN A 113 -8.12 -16.30 13.62
C ASN A 113 -7.75 -14.89 13.09
N ASN A 114 -8.76 -14.04 12.93
CA ASN A 114 -8.58 -12.65 12.54
C ASN A 114 -8.75 -11.66 13.72
N HIS A 115 -8.72 -12.16 14.94
CA HIS A 115 -8.83 -11.30 16.10
C HIS A 115 -7.63 -10.33 16.18
N GLY A 116 -7.91 -9.03 16.21
CA GLY A 116 -6.90 -7.98 16.16
C GLY A 116 -6.63 -7.43 14.74
N ASN A 117 -7.12 -8.09 13.70
CA ASN A 117 -7.05 -7.62 12.34
C ASN A 117 -8.17 -6.60 12.03
N TYR A 118 -8.06 -5.93 10.89
CA TYR A 118 -9.02 -4.92 10.43
C TYR A 118 -9.57 -5.25 9.05
N VAL A 119 -10.88 -5.16 8.89
CA VAL A 119 -11.50 -5.18 7.55
C VAL A 119 -11.42 -3.78 6.97
N MET A 120 -10.79 -3.66 5.79
CA MET A 120 -10.51 -2.34 5.23
C MET A 120 -10.50 -2.34 3.70
N SER A 121 -10.48 -1.15 3.11
CA SER A 121 -10.20 -0.94 1.70
C SER A 121 -8.70 -0.74 1.49
N LEU A 122 -8.07 -1.67 0.79
CA LEU A 122 -6.63 -1.58 0.49
C LEU A 122 -6.30 -0.37 -0.39
N ALA A 123 -7.21 0.03 -1.29
CA ALA A 123 -7.05 1.23 -2.10
C ALA A 123 -7.00 2.50 -1.24
N ASN A 124 -7.93 2.64 -0.28
CA ASN A 124 -7.93 3.78 0.65
C ASN A 124 -6.68 3.78 1.55
N PHE A 125 -6.24 2.61 1.97
CA PHE A 125 -5.03 2.47 2.75
C PHE A 125 -3.78 2.91 1.96
N CYS A 126 -3.66 2.51 0.68
CA CYS A 126 -2.56 2.97 -0.17
C CYS A 126 -2.58 4.48 -0.40
N ARG A 127 -3.76 5.11 -0.57
CA ARG A 127 -3.86 6.57 -0.67
C ARG A 127 -3.36 7.25 0.61
N TRP A 128 -3.72 6.72 1.76
CA TRP A 128 -3.23 7.22 3.04
C TRP A 128 -1.71 7.02 3.17
N LEU A 129 -1.16 5.84 2.79
CA LEU A 129 0.29 5.62 2.77
C LEU A 129 1.00 6.59 1.82
N ALA A 130 0.43 6.89 0.66
CA ALA A 130 0.98 7.87 -0.28
C ALA A 130 1.11 9.25 0.38
N THR A 131 0.08 9.71 1.09
CA THR A 131 0.16 10.95 1.86
C THR A 131 1.28 10.92 2.91
N GLN A 132 1.49 9.76 3.58
CA GLN A 132 2.60 9.63 4.53
C GLN A 132 3.97 9.69 3.82
N ALA A 133 4.09 9.07 2.63
CA ALA A 133 5.31 9.12 1.82
C ALA A 133 5.61 10.56 1.34
N GLU A 134 4.61 11.28 0.83
CA GLU A 134 4.74 12.68 0.42
C GLU A 134 5.16 13.59 1.57
N ASN A 135 4.59 13.39 2.77
CA ASN A 135 4.98 14.13 3.98
C ASN A 135 6.46 13.91 4.38
N LEU A 136 7.06 12.79 3.97
CA LEU A 136 8.49 12.50 4.14
C LEU A 136 9.35 12.98 2.97
N GLY A 137 8.75 13.64 1.96
CA GLY A 137 9.45 14.15 0.80
C GLY A 137 9.71 13.09 -0.29
N VAL A 138 8.83 12.11 -0.45
CA VAL A 138 8.78 11.24 -1.63
C VAL A 138 7.99 11.95 -2.72
N GLU A 139 8.52 12.02 -3.93
CA GLU A 139 7.80 12.54 -5.09
C GLU A 139 7.04 11.41 -5.79
N ILE A 140 5.72 11.58 -5.98
CA ILE A 140 4.87 10.56 -6.59
C ILE A 140 4.43 11.00 -7.99
N PHE A 141 4.79 10.19 -8.99
CA PHE A 141 4.45 10.41 -10.39
C PHE A 141 3.40 9.40 -10.87
N LEU A 142 2.28 9.93 -11.35
CA LEU A 142 1.18 9.13 -11.89
C LEU A 142 1.22 9.13 -13.43
N ALA A 143 0.94 7.99 -14.06
CA ALA A 143 1.02 7.86 -15.52
C ALA A 143 0.08 8.81 -16.27
N SER A 144 -1.06 9.15 -15.70
CA SER A 144 -2.01 10.10 -16.30
C SER A 144 -1.48 11.53 -16.39
N GLN A 145 -0.59 11.90 -15.49
CA GLN A 145 0.01 13.23 -15.42
C GLN A 145 1.30 13.34 -16.23
N HIS A 146 1.99 12.19 -16.45
CA HIS A 146 3.33 12.14 -17.04
C HIS A 146 3.48 11.07 -18.12
N GLN A 147 2.51 10.93 -19.00
CA GLN A 147 2.48 9.91 -20.07
C GLN A 147 3.76 9.88 -20.93
N LYS A 148 4.50 10.98 -21.01
CA LYS A 148 5.76 11.08 -21.74
C LYS A 148 6.98 10.48 -20.98
N LEU A 149 6.94 10.40 -19.65
CA LEU A 149 8.02 9.83 -18.83
C LEU A 149 8.16 8.32 -19.00
N PHE A 150 7.06 7.61 -19.23
CA PHE A 150 7.04 6.14 -19.29
C PHE A 150 7.49 5.55 -20.63
N THR A 151 7.58 6.34 -21.70
CA THR A 151 7.81 5.81 -23.04
C THR A 151 9.29 5.62 -23.39
N LYS A 152 10.24 6.15 -22.63
CA LYS A 152 11.68 6.16 -22.95
C LYS A 152 12.63 5.54 -21.92
N THR A 153 12.18 5.04 -20.79
CA THR A 153 13.07 4.55 -19.72
C THR A 153 13.44 3.07 -19.84
N ILE A 154 12.93 2.35 -20.85
CA ILE A 154 13.26 0.94 -21.11
C ILE A 154 13.88 0.85 -22.52
N GLN A 155 15.15 1.16 -22.64
CA GLN A 155 16.04 0.74 -23.73
C GLN A 155 17.26 0.06 -23.15
#